data_026d7718262e3691dce9f7b623599a7c
#
_entry.id   026d7718262e3691dce9f7b623599a7c
#
_cell.length_a   1.000
_cell.length_b   1.000
_cell.length_c   1.000
_cell.angle_alpha   90.00
_cell.angle_beta   90.00
_cell.angle_gamma   90.00
#
_symmetry.space_group_name_H-M   'P 1'
#
loop_
_entity.id
_entity.type
_entity.pdbx_description
1 polymer ?
#
loop_
_entity_poly.entity_id
_entity_poly.type
_entity_poly.pdbx_seq_one_letter_code
_entity_poly.pdbx_strand_id
1 'polypeptide(L)'
;QLRKLPGIGRYTAGAIASIAFGRDEPGLDGNVRRVLARIFDISLPARSKVAEALFWELAEQLIPSGQASEFNQAVMDLGATICTPRSPNCPVCPVNDLCEANRLGIQDQRPVLEKRAPTPHLVVTAGVLRRGETIFLARRPSKGLLGGMWEYPGGKCEPGETLPECLKRELMEE
;
A
#
# COMPACT_ATOMS: atom_id res chain seq x y z
N GLN A 1 -4.72 -18.38 -13.60
CA GLN A 1 -6.12 -18.00 -13.86
C GLN A 1 -6.62 -16.94 -12.89
N LEU A 2 -6.40 -17.08 -11.57
CA LEU A 2 -6.87 -16.13 -10.54
C LEU A 2 -6.46 -14.66 -10.83
N ARG A 3 -5.21 -14.42 -11.26
CA ARG A 3 -4.68 -13.09 -11.60
C ARG A 3 -5.38 -12.37 -12.78
N LYS A 4 -6.27 -13.06 -13.51
CA LYS A 4 -7.09 -12.45 -14.57
C LYS A 4 -8.35 -11.78 -14.02
N LEU A 5 -8.70 -12.06 -12.77
CA LEU A 5 -9.87 -11.46 -12.12
C LEU A 5 -9.53 -10.04 -11.63
N PRO A 6 -10.44 -9.07 -11.83
CA PRO A 6 -10.26 -7.71 -11.31
C PRO A 6 -10.05 -7.72 -9.79
N GLY A 7 -9.05 -6.97 -9.31
CA GLY A 7 -8.73 -6.88 -7.88
C GLY A 7 -7.86 -8.03 -7.33
N ILE A 8 -7.58 -9.07 -8.10
CA ILE A 8 -6.71 -10.18 -7.69
C ILE A 8 -5.27 -9.92 -8.12
N GLY A 9 -4.44 -9.41 -7.21
CA GLY A 9 -3.00 -9.25 -7.40
C GLY A 9 -2.21 -10.55 -7.16
N ARG A 10 -0.87 -10.48 -7.33
CA ARG A 10 0.03 -11.63 -7.14
C ARG A 10 -0.09 -12.21 -5.73
N TYR A 11 -0.10 -11.35 -4.69
CA TYR A 11 -0.28 -11.74 -3.30
C TYR A 11 -1.60 -12.51 -3.09
N THR A 12 -2.73 -11.89 -3.46
CA THR A 12 -4.05 -12.50 -3.26
C THR A 12 -4.18 -13.83 -4.01
N ALA A 13 -3.64 -13.90 -5.23
CA ALA A 13 -3.65 -15.13 -6.02
C ALA A 13 -2.82 -16.24 -5.35
N GLY A 14 -1.62 -15.91 -4.81
CA GLY A 14 -0.76 -16.85 -4.10
C GLY A 14 -1.40 -17.33 -2.80
N ALA A 15 -1.96 -16.43 -2.00
CA ALA A 15 -2.65 -16.78 -0.76
C ALA A 15 -3.86 -17.71 -1.02
N ILE A 16 -4.70 -17.41 -2.01
CA ILE A 16 -5.82 -18.28 -2.38
C ILE A 16 -5.30 -19.63 -2.90
N ALA A 17 -4.28 -19.62 -3.76
CA ALA A 17 -3.75 -20.84 -4.36
C ALA A 17 -3.15 -21.80 -3.30
N SER A 18 -2.43 -21.25 -2.33
CA SER A 18 -1.82 -22.04 -1.25
C SER A 18 -2.85 -22.50 -0.22
N ILE A 19 -3.65 -21.56 0.32
CA ILE A 19 -4.53 -21.84 1.46
C ILE A 19 -5.75 -22.66 1.03
N ALA A 20 -6.38 -22.33 -0.10
CA ALA A 20 -7.60 -23.00 -0.53
C ALA A 20 -7.38 -24.18 -1.48
N PHE A 21 -6.25 -24.21 -2.18
CA PHE A 21 -5.98 -25.20 -3.22
C PHE A 21 -4.70 -26.01 -2.99
N GLY A 22 -3.98 -25.82 -1.88
CA GLY A 22 -2.77 -26.56 -1.53
C GLY A 22 -1.65 -26.46 -2.57
N ARG A 23 -1.55 -25.32 -3.29
CA ARG A 23 -0.49 -25.11 -4.26
C ARG A 23 0.72 -24.47 -3.58
N ASP A 24 1.92 -24.88 -3.97
CA ASP A 24 3.17 -24.29 -3.48
C ASP A 24 3.39 -22.91 -4.10
N GLU A 25 2.57 -21.96 -3.67
CA GLU A 25 2.58 -20.57 -4.14
C GLU A 25 2.79 -19.61 -2.94
N PRO A 26 3.70 -18.64 -3.04
CA PRO A 26 3.96 -17.71 -1.94
C PRO A 26 2.87 -16.64 -1.78
N GLY A 27 2.60 -16.29 -0.53
CA GLY A 27 1.75 -15.17 -0.13
C GLY A 27 2.60 -14.02 0.42
N LEU A 28 3.02 -13.08 -0.42
CA LEU A 28 3.90 -11.98 -0.03
C LEU A 28 3.09 -10.69 0.19
N ASP A 29 2.69 -10.44 1.43
CA ASP A 29 2.06 -9.20 1.88
C ASP A 29 3.06 -8.24 2.58
N GLY A 30 2.57 -7.17 3.18
CA GLY A 30 3.40 -6.22 3.93
C GLY A 30 3.99 -6.81 5.21
N ASN A 31 3.31 -7.76 5.85
CA ASN A 31 3.80 -8.46 7.04
C ASN A 31 4.94 -9.41 6.68
N VAL A 32 4.72 -10.24 5.67
CA VAL A 32 5.73 -11.19 5.17
C VAL A 32 6.99 -10.43 4.71
N ARG A 33 6.85 -9.33 3.95
CA ARG A 33 8.00 -8.48 3.56
C ARG A 33 8.79 -7.98 4.77
N ARG A 34 8.11 -7.54 5.82
CA ARG A 34 8.77 -7.06 7.04
C ARG A 34 9.52 -8.18 7.74
N VAL A 35 8.91 -9.35 7.86
CA VAL A 35 9.53 -10.54 8.46
C VAL A 35 10.79 -10.91 7.69
N LEU A 36 10.70 -11.08 6.37
CA LEU A 36 11.84 -11.42 5.52
C LEU A 36 12.93 -10.35 5.55
N ALA A 37 12.55 -9.05 5.51
CA ALA A 37 13.50 -7.95 5.59
C ALA A 37 14.31 -7.97 6.89
N ARG A 38 13.72 -8.42 8.00
CA ARG A 38 14.39 -8.55 9.30
C ARG A 38 15.21 -9.81 9.41
N ILE A 39 14.67 -10.96 8.99
CA ILE A 39 15.40 -12.24 9.06
C ILE A 39 16.69 -12.15 8.24
N PHE A 40 16.61 -11.64 7.01
CA PHE A 40 17.75 -11.60 6.07
C PHE A 40 18.48 -10.26 6.02
N ASP A 41 18.20 -9.33 6.94
CA ASP A 41 18.79 -7.97 6.95
C ASP A 41 18.76 -7.27 5.58
N ILE A 42 17.61 -7.28 4.90
CA ILE A 42 17.50 -6.68 3.58
C ILE A 42 17.54 -5.15 3.70
N SER A 43 18.64 -4.55 3.26
CA SER A 43 18.91 -3.11 3.31
C SER A 43 18.41 -2.34 2.09
N LEU A 44 17.84 -3.03 1.09
CA LEU A 44 17.24 -2.38 -0.07
C LEU A 44 15.94 -1.67 0.31
N PRO A 45 15.62 -0.52 -0.33
CA PRO A 45 14.34 0.13 -0.15
C PRO A 45 13.19 -0.85 -0.48
N ALA A 46 12.35 -1.13 0.50
CA ALA A 46 11.38 -2.24 0.44
C ALA A 46 10.36 -2.16 -0.70
N ARG A 47 10.18 -0.96 -1.29
CA ARG A 47 9.28 -0.73 -2.43
C ARG A 47 10.01 -0.64 -3.78
N SER A 48 11.33 -0.77 -3.80
CA SER A 48 12.08 -0.80 -5.05
C SER A 48 11.77 -2.07 -5.84
N LYS A 49 11.86 -1.99 -7.17
CA LYS A 49 11.64 -3.17 -8.04
C LYS A 49 12.62 -4.31 -7.74
N VAL A 50 13.85 -3.95 -7.33
CA VAL A 50 14.90 -4.93 -7.00
C VAL A 50 14.53 -5.66 -5.71
N ALA A 51 14.14 -4.92 -4.65
CA ALA A 51 13.71 -5.53 -3.41
C ALA A 51 12.42 -6.38 -3.59
N GLU A 52 11.48 -5.90 -4.41
CA GLU A 52 10.28 -6.65 -4.76
C GLU A 52 10.61 -8.03 -5.36
N ALA A 53 11.53 -8.07 -6.34
CA ALA A 53 11.97 -9.32 -6.96
C ALA A 53 12.64 -10.25 -5.94
N LEU A 54 13.54 -9.72 -5.12
CA LEU A 54 14.22 -10.46 -4.06
C LEU A 54 13.26 -11.05 -3.02
N PHE A 55 12.28 -10.27 -2.57
CA PHE A 55 11.28 -10.77 -1.62
C PHE A 55 10.44 -11.89 -2.19
N TRP A 56 10.05 -11.83 -3.46
CA TRP A 56 9.33 -12.91 -4.12
C TRP A 56 10.20 -14.16 -4.26
N GLU A 57 11.46 -14.01 -4.65
CA GLU A 57 12.42 -15.13 -4.77
C GLU A 57 12.61 -15.83 -3.42
N LEU A 58 12.85 -15.06 -2.35
CA LEU A 58 12.99 -15.63 -1.00
C LEU A 58 11.70 -16.32 -0.54
N ALA A 59 10.54 -15.70 -0.78
CA ALA A 59 9.27 -16.31 -0.41
C ALA A 59 9.02 -17.64 -1.15
N GLU A 60 9.41 -17.73 -2.42
CA GLU A 60 9.34 -18.99 -3.20
C GLU A 60 10.29 -20.06 -2.68
N GLN A 61 11.54 -19.69 -2.36
CA GLN A 61 12.57 -20.62 -1.89
C GLN A 61 12.29 -21.18 -0.48
N LEU A 62 11.60 -20.42 0.36
CA LEU A 62 11.34 -20.80 1.75
C LEU A 62 10.13 -21.72 1.92
N ILE A 63 9.26 -21.84 0.92
CA ILE A 63 8.08 -22.70 1.01
C ILE A 63 8.52 -24.19 1.04
N PRO A 64 8.19 -24.95 2.10
CA PRO A 64 8.38 -26.38 2.09
C PRO A 64 7.37 -27.03 1.12
N SER A 65 7.83 -27.97 0.32
CA SER A 65 6.97 -28.65 -0.65
C SER A 65 5.74 -29.29 0.03
N GLY A 66 4.56 -28.97 -0.50
CA GLY A 66 3.27 -29.45 0.00
C GLY A 66 2.78 -28.79 1.29
N GLN A 67 3.51 -27.76 1.83
CA GLN A 67 3.16 -27.10 3.11
C GLN A 67 2.99 -25.58 2.95
N ALA A 68 2.74 -25.10 1.74
CA ALA A 68 2.64 -23.68 1.47
C ALA A 68 1.48 -23.00 2.24
N SER A 69 0.39 -23.70 2.48
CA SER A 69 -0.75 -23.20 3.26
C SER A 69 -0.33 -22.84 4.68
N GLU A 70 0.24 -23.78 5.40
CA GLU A 70 0.67 -23.62 6.78
C GLU A 70 1.81 -22.62 6.90
N PHE A 71 2.78 -22.70 5.98
CA PHE A 71 3.92 -21.79 5.96
C PHE A 71 3.50 -20.33 5.74
N ASN A 72 2.67 -20.07 4.73
CA ASN A 72 2.20 -18.70 4.46
C ASN A 72 1.40 -18.12 5.64
N GLN A 73 0.50 -18.91 6.23
CA GLN A 73 -0.27 -18.48 7.40
C GLN A 73 0.66 -18.22 8.59
N ALA A 74 1.59 -19.12 8.90
CA ALA A 74 2.53 -18.95 10.01
C ALA A 74 3.38 -17.68 9.88
N VAL A 75 3.88 -17.35 8.68
CA VAL A 75 4.68 -16.14 8.47
C VAL A 75 3.80 -14.87 8.52
N MET A 76 2.56 -14.94 8.03
CA MET A 76 1.60 -13.84 8.16
C MET A 76 1.27 -13.58 9.63
N ASP A 77 0.98 -14.62 10.42
CA ASP A 77 0.67 -14.54 11.84
C ASP A 77 1.87 -14.03 12.66
N LEU A 78 3.08 -14.52 12.35
CA LEU A 78 4.31 -14.01 12.94
C LEU A 78 4.44 -12.50 12.72
N GLY A 79 4.19 -12.05 11.50
CA GLY A 79 4.21 -10.63 11.17
C GLY A 79 3.10 -9.83 11.85
N ALA A 80 1.91 -10.38 12.00
CA ALA A 80 0.77 -9.70 12.61
C ALA A 80 0.89 -9.59 14.14
N THR A 81 1.45 -10.60 14.80
CA THR A 81 1.37 -10.74 16.27
C THR A 81 2.68 -10.50 17.01
N ILE A 82 3.81 -10.93 16.47
CA ILE A 82 5.13 -10.90 17.12
C ILE A 82 6.07 -9.91 16.43
N CYS A 83 6.31 -10.10 15.14
CA CYS A 83 7.21 -9.26 14.35
C CYS A 83 6.51 -7.99 13.85
N THR A 84 5.91 -7.24 14.78
CA THR A 84 5.12 -6.03 14.51
C THR A 84 5.96 -4.87 13.94
N PRO A 85 5.35 -3.87 13.27
CA PRO A 85 6.07 -2.73 12.69
C PRO A 85 6.84 -1.91 13.72
N ARG A 86 6.28 -1.75 14.91
CA ARG A 86 6.90 -1.01 16.03
C ARG A 86 7.02 -1.97 17.21
N SER A 87 8.16 -1.89 17.91
CA SER A 87 8.42 -2.69 19.13
C SER A 87 8.13 -4.19 18.95
N PRO A 88 8.76 -4.89 17.99
CA PRO A 88 8.57 -6.32 17.82
C PRO A 88 8.99 -7.08 19.10
N ASN A 89 8.24 -8.14 19.43
CA ASN A 89 8.53 -8.95 20.61
C ASN A 89 9.55 -10.06 20.28
N CYS A 90 10.79 -9.65 20.01
CA CYS A 90 11.87 -10.56 19.60
C CYS A 90 12.19 -11.66 20.64
N PRO A 91 12.10 -11.44 21.96
CA PRO A 91 12.41 -12.50 22.95
C PRO A 91 11.50 -13.74 22.85
N VAL A 92 10.26 -13.59 22.37
CA VAL A 92 9.33 -14.71 22.18
C VAL A 92 9.18 -15.16 20.72
N CYS A 93 9.99 -14.60 19.83
CA CYS A 93 9.92 -14.92 18.41
C CYS A 93 10.51 -16.31 18.16
N PRO A 94 9.75 -17.25 17.52
CA PRO A 94 10.23 -18.62 17.29
C PRO A 94 11.40 -18.72 16.31
N VAL A 95 11.70 -17.64 15.58
CA VAL A 95 12.82 -17.57 14.62
C VAL A 95 13.86 -16.52 15.03
N ASN A 96 13.91 -16.16 16.29
CA ASN A 96 14.77 -15.09 16.78
C ASN A 96 16.27 -15.40 16.56
N ASP A 97 16.67 -16.66 16.73
CA ASP A 97 18.05 -17.11 16.57
C ASP A 97 18.53 -17.08 15.10
N LEU A 98 17.59 -17.08 14.15
CA LEU A 98 17.83 -16.97 12.72
C LEU A 98 17.72 -15.54 12.19
N CYS A 99 17.32 -14.59 13.06
CA CYS A 99 17.00 -13.23 12.65
C CYS A 99 18.23 -12.32 12.70
N GLU A 100 18.75 -11.96 11.55
CA GLU A 100 19.92 -11.10 11.41
C GLU A 100 19.69 -9.70 11.99
N ALA A 101 18.50 -9.10 11.73
CA ALA A 101 18.18 -7.81 12.30
C ALA A 101 18.09 -7.81 13.83
N ASN A 102 17.63 -8.93 14.45
CA ASN A 102 17.64 -9.09 15.88
C ASN A 102 19.08 -9.21 16.41
N ARG A 103 19.92 -10.04 15.79
CA ARG A 103 21.33 -10.21 16.12
C ARG A 103 22.11 -8.89 16.10
N LEU A 104 21.78 -8.00 15.14
CA LEU A 104 22.43 -6.69 14.97
C LEU A 104 21.75 -5.56 15.78
N GLY A 105 20.60 -5.80 16.39
CA GLY A 105 19.84 -4.76 17.11
C GLY A 105 19.23 -3.69 16.19
N ILE A 106 18.95 -4.03 14.93
CA ILE A 106 18.47 -3.09 13.91
C ILE A 106 17.06 -3.39 13.40
N GLN A 107 16.25 -4.15 14.14
CA GLN A 107 14.91 -4.54 13.74
C GLN A 107 13.99 -3.35 13.45
N ASP A 108 14.21 -2.20 14.08
CA ASP A 108 13.44 -0.98 13.83
C ASP A 108 13.87 -0.25 12.54
N GLN A 109 15.05 -0.60 12.00
CA GLN A 109 15.57 -0.08 10.74
C GLN A 109 15.17 -0.96 9.53
N ARG A 110 14.46 -2.06 9.77
CA ARG A 110 13.98 -2.98 8.73
C ARG A 110 12.45 -3.15 8.78
N PRO A 111 11.80 -3.15 7.63
CA PRO A 111 12.33 -2.87 6.28
C PRO A 111 12.75 -1.42 6.09
N VAL A 112 13.69 -1.16 5.19
CA VAL A 112 14.05 0.21 4.80
C VAL A 112 12.90 0.84 4.04
N LEU A 113 12.31 1.89 4.60
CA LEU A 113 11.19 2.63 3.99
C LEU A 113 11.72 3.90 3.34
N GLU A 114 11.39 4.10 2.07
CA GLU A 114 11.63 5.39 1.41
C GLU A 114 10.77 6.48 2.07
N LYS A 115 11.36 7.64 2.28
CA LYS A 115 10.60 8.82 2.72
C LYS A 115 9.59 9.15 1.63
N ARG A 116 8.31 9.15 1.98
CA ARG A 116 7.29 9.66 1.07
C ARG A 116 7.54 11.13 0.80
N ALA A 117 7.43 11.53 -0.46
CA ALA A 117 7.36 12.95 -0.76
C ALA A 117 6.22 13.60 0.05
N PRO A 118 6.39 14.83 0.54
CA PRO A 118 5.32 15.53 1.23
C PRO A 118 4.06 15.53 0.36
N THR A 119 2.93 15.22 0.97
CA THR A 119 1.64 15.34 0.26
C THR A 119 1.43 16.81 -0.07
N PRO A 120 1.25 17.20 -1.35
CA PRO A 120 1.00 18.60 -1.67
C PRO A 120 -0.29 19.06 -1.02
N HIS A 121 -0.23 20.17 -0.31
CA HIS A 121 -1.41 20.84 0.20
C HIS A 121 -1.98 21.72 -0.91
N LEU A 122 -3.21 21.43 -1.32
CA LEU A 122 -3.93 22.19 -2.33
C LEU A 122 -5.08 22.93 -1.66
N VAL A 123 -5.17 24.21 -1.91
CA VAL A 123 -6.34 25.02 -1.56
C VAL A 123 -7.27 24.99 -2.77
N VAL A 124 -8.52 24.63 -2.54
CA VAL A 124 -9.54 24.56 -3.59
C VAL A 124 -10.77 25.34 -3.16
N THR A 125 -11.47 25.93 -4.11
CA THR A 125 -12.76 26.57 -3.90
C THR A 125 -13.86 25.79 -4.59
N ALA A 126 -15.07 25.85 -4.04
CA ALA A 126 -16.27 25.29 -4.66
C ALA A 126 -17.45 26.21 -4.41
N GLY A 127 -18.20 26.50 -5.46
CA GLY A 127 -19.36 27.41 -5.41
C GLY A 127 -20.67 26.62 -5.33
N VAL A 128 -21.51 26.92 -4.34
CA VAL A 128 -22.89 26.42 -4.29
C VAL A 128 -23.82 27.41 -4.95
N LEU A 129 -24.05 27.26 -6.26
CA LEU A 129 -24.93 28.13 -7.05
C LEU A 129 -26.36 27.62 -6.95
N ARG A 130 -27.29 28.48 -6.52
CA ARG A 130 -28.71 28.15 -6.33
C ARG A 130 -29.60 29.01 -7.21
N ARG A 131 -30.64 28.39 -7.80
CA ARG A 131 -31.74 29.07 -8.44
C ARG A 131 -33.04 28.50 -7.87
N GLY A 132 -33.67 29.24 -6.95
CA GLY A 132 -34.79 28.72 -6.19
C GLY A 132 -34.37 27.50 -5.37
N GLU A 133 -35.03 26.38 -5.59
CA GLU A 133 -34.73 25.10 -4.93
C GLU A 133 -33.72 24.21 -5.68
N THR A 134 -33.22 24.66 -6.83
CA THR A 134 -32.27 23.89 -7.62
C THR A 134 -30.83 24.33 -7.35
N ILE A 135 -29.88 23.38 -7.47
CA ILE A 135 -28.44 23.60 -7.32
C ILE A 135 -27.77 23.24 -8.64
N PHE A 136 -26.83 24.08 -9.06
CA PHE A 136 -25.99 23.80 -10.22
C PHE A 136 -24.88 22.81 -9.83
N LEU A 137 -24.71 21.76 -10.65
CA LEU A 137 -23.62 20.81 -10.56
C LEU A 137 -22.99 20.65 -11.93
N ALA A 138 -21.66 20.63 -11.98
CA ALA A 138 -20.89 20.31 -13.18
C ALA A 138 -20.53 18.80 -13.18
N ARG A 139 -20.36 18.23 -14.35
CA ARG A 139 -19.92 16.84 -14.48
C ARG A 139 -18.46 16.80 -14.92
N ARG A 140 -17.61 16.15 -14.13
CA ARG A 140 -16.20 15.99 -14.45
C ARG A 140 -16.00 15.29 -15.80
N PRO A 141 -14.94 15.67 -16.56
CA PRO A 141 -14.53 14.91 -17.74
C PRO A 141 -14.39 13.41 -17.42
N SER A 142 -14.72 12.54 -18.37
CA SER A 142 -14.69 11.08 -18.16
C SER A 142 -13.29 10.54 -17.86
N LYS A 143 -12.23 11.28 -18.21
CA LYS A 143 -10.83 10.92 -17.95
C LYS A 143 -10.28 11.78 -16.80
N GLY A 144 -9.45 11.16 -15.93
CA GLY A 144 -8.79 11.83 -14.81
C GLY A 144 -9.34 11.42 -13.44
N LEU A 145 -8.96 12.18 -12.41
CA LEU A 145 -9.36 11.92 -11.02
C LEU A 145 -10.88 12.09 -10.88
N LEU A 146 -11.57 11.04 -10.38
CA LEU A 146 -13.03 11.02 -10.18
C LEU A 146 -13.82 11.32 -11.47
N GLY A 147 -13.34 10.87 -12.63
CA GLY A 147 -13.96 11.13 -13.93
C GLY A 147 -15.43 10.71 -13.99
N GLY A 148 -16.27 11.57 -14.60
CA GLY A 148 -17.70 11.37 -14.77
C GLY A 148 -18.56 11.60 -13.52
N MET A 149 -17.97 11.92 -12.36
CA MET A 149 -18.72 12.28 -11.15
C MET A 149 -19.24 13.72 -11.22
N TRP A 150 -20.28 13.99 -10.44
CA TRP A 150 -20.84 15.34 -10.28
C TRP A 150 -20.10 16.09 -9.18
N GLU A 151 -19.82 17.37 -9.41
CA GLU A 151 -19.15 18.24 -8.47
C GLU A 151 -19.75 19.66 -8.48
N TYR A 152 -19.51 20.40 -7.42
CA TYR A 152 -19.76 21.83 -7.42
C TYR A 152 -18.73 22.53 -8.32
N PRO A 153 -19.13 23.55 -9.11
CA PRO A 153 -18.19 24.31 -9.92
C PRO A 153 -17.14 24.99 -9.06
N GLY A 154 -15.90 25.02 -9.54
CA GLY A 154 -14.76 25.57 -8.84
C GLY A 154 -13.49 24.79 -9.10
N GLY A 155 -12.38 25.21 -8.48
CA GLY A 155 -11.09 24.61 -8.76
C GLY A 155 -9.99 25.00 -7.79
N LYS A 156 -8.75 24.85 -8.22
CA LYS A 156 -7.55 25.08 -7.42
C LYS A 156 -7.19 26.55 -7.41
N CYS A 157 -6.92 27.09 -6.21
CA CYS A 157 -6.38 28.44 -6.10
C CYS A 157 -4.94 28.50 -6.64
N GLU A 158 -4.68 29.53 -7.42
CA GLU A 158 -3.34 29.86 -7.88
C GLU A 158 -2.52 30.59 -6.80
N PRO A 159 -1.19 30.60 -6.88
CA PRO A 159 -0.34 31.30 -5.92
C PRO A 159 -0.66 32.78 -5.87
N GLY A 160 -1.00 33.29 -4.69
CA GLY A 160 -1.32 34.67 -4.47
C GLY A 160 -2.79 35.09 -4.69
N GLU A 161 -3.62 34.13 -5.14
CA GLU A 161 -5.04 34.33 -5.36
C GLU A 161 -5.83 34.17 -4.04
N THR A 162 -6.78 35.06 -3.78
CA THR A 162 -7.72 34.92 -2.68
C THR A 162 -8.82 33.91 -3.02
N LEU A 163 -9.46 33.30 -2.02
CA LEU A 163 -10.54 32.33 -2.27
C LEU A 163 -11.69 32.87 -3.13
N PRO A 164 -12.19 34.14 -2.94
CA PRO A 164 -13.18 34.69 -3.82
C PRO A 164 -12.71 34.91 -5.26
N GLU A 165 -11.46 35.33 -5.45
CA GLU A 165 -10.89 35.53 -6.79
C GLU A 165 -10.75 34.19 -7.52
N CYS A 166 -10.24 33.18 -6.84
CA CYS A 166 -10.17 31.81 -7.35
C CYS A 166 -11.56 31.32 -7.81
N LEU A 167 -12.55 31.39 -6.93
CA LEU A 167 -13.91 30.98 -7.27
C LEU A 167 -14.48 31.74 -8.45
N LYS A 168 -14.26 33.04 -8.51
CA LYS A 168 -14.74 33.91 -9.61
C LYS A 168 -14.08 33.49 -10.94
N ARG A 169 -12.76 33.26 -10.95
CA ARG A 169 -12.03 32.81 -12.14
C ARG A 169 -12.56 31.45 -12.62
N GLU A 170 -12.63 30.46 -11.73
CA GLU A 170 -13.09 29.10 -12.06
C GLU A 170 -14.54 29.12 -12.63
N LEU A 171 -15.44 29.91 -12.01
CA LEU A 171 -16.81 30.06 -12.51
C LEU A 171 -16.92 30.78 -13.87
N MET A 172 -15.89 31.49 -14.30
CA MET A 172 -15.86 32.14 -15.62
C MET A 172 -15.22 31.22 -16.67
N GLU A 173 -14.46 30.22 -16.25
CA GLU A 173 -13.82 29.22 -17.13
C GLU A 173 -14.73 28.02 -17.42
N GLU A 174 -15.67 27.70 -16.52
CA GLU A 174 -16.67 26.62 -16.69
C GLU A 174 -17.95 27.10 -17.42
#